data_5ca892e9b37af2ea5eec514606c562e5
#
_entry.id   5ca892e9b37af2ea5eec514606c562e5
#
_cell.length_a   1.000
_cell.length_b   1.000
_cell.length_c   1.000
_cell.angle_alpha   90.00
_cell.angle_beta   90.00
_cell.angle_gamma   90.00
#
_symmetry.space_group_name_H-M   'P 1'
#
loop_
_entity.id
_entity.type
_entity.pdbx_description
1 polymer ?
#
loop_
_entity_poly.entity_id
_entity_poly.type
_entity_poly.pdbx_seq_one_letter_code
_entity_poly.pdbx_strand_id
1 'polypeptide(L)'
;MKFLGDIEVQLDEVACLAIFEMCKCPSMGEFTREGFVDGWKMTHCDTKPKMTQHVQYLRSNIPKDPELFRRVYRFTFPLSRMQGQRNLQFEIAAEQWKLLFTADRGGVPWNTATTAWLDLWIEFLEGRGKRPVNKDLWEQTEVFMRKSLEDEDFGWWSADGAWPGALDDFVGYVKGKRGQGSEMEVE
;
A
#
# COMPACT_ATOMS: atom_id res chain seq x y z
N MET A 1 -8.48 -5.05 20.91
CA MET A 1 -7.14 -4.49 20.55
C MET A 1 -6.04 -4.71 21.60
N LYS A 2 -6.39 -5.15 22.84
CA LYS A 2 -5.39 -5.46 23.89
C LYS A 2 -4.30 -6.44 23.42
N PHE A 3 -4.67 -7.49 22.66
CA PHE A 3 -3.72 -8.49 22.16
C PHE A 3 -2.61 -7.88 21.29
N LEU A 4 -2.92 -6.99 20.35
CA LEU A 4 -1.91 -6.34 19.50
C LEU A 4 -0.92 -5.53 20.34
N GLY A 5 -1.40 -4.79 21.34
CA GLY A 5 -0.52 -4.10 22.29
C GLY A 5 0.35 -5.04 23.10
N ASP A 6 -0.16 -6.22 23.49
CA ASP A 6 0.58 -7.24 24.25
C ASP A 6 1.76 -7.85 23.45
N ILE A 7 1.73 -7.76 22.12
CA ILE A 7 2.81 -8.18 21.22
C ILE A 7 3.51 -6.99 20.54
N GLU A 8 3.34 -5.80 21.10
CA GLU A 8 4.01 -4.55 20.69
C GLU A 8 3.68 -4.07 19.28
N VAL A 9 2.48 -4.37 18.77
CA VAL A 9 2.03 -3.92 17.45
C VAL A 9 1.34 -2.57 17.57
N GLN A 10 1.78 -1.61 16.75
CA GLN A 10 1.10 -0.33 16.56
C GLN A 10 -0.02 -0.48 15.53
N LEU A 11 -1.18 0.18 15.76
CA LEU A 11 -2.32 0.06 14.85
C LEU A 11 -2.10 0.77 13.51
N ASP A 12 -1.17 1.71 13.48
CA ASP A 12 -0.83 2.57 12.37
C ASP A 12 0.52 2.21 11.72
N GLU A 13 0.88 0.92 11.75
CA GLU A 13 2.07 0.38 11.06
C GLU A 13 1.71 -0.77 10.10
N VAL A 14 2.53 -0.97 9.05
CA VAL A 14 2.31 -2.01 8.04
C VAL A 14 2.40 -3.43 8.63
N ALA A 15 3.17 -3.63 9.70
CA ALA A 15 3.23 -4.91 10.40
C ALA A 15 1.87 -5.33 10.98
N CYS A 16 1.01 -4.37 11.37
CA CYS A 16 -0.35 -4.65 11.79
C CYS A 16 -1.20 -5.25 10.65
N LEU A 17 -1.10 -4.67 9.44
CA LEU A 17 -1.77 -5.19 8.24
C LEU A 17 -1.26 -6.60 7.88
N ALA A 18 0.03 -6.85 8.07
CA ALA A 18 0.63 -8.17 7.83
C ALA A 18 0.08 -9.22 8.80
N ILE A 19 -0.15 -8.87 10.06
CA ILE A 19 -0.80 -9.78 11.04
C ILE A 19 -2.25 -10.06 10.65
N PHE A 20 -2.98 -9.03 10.21
CA PHE A 20 -4.35 -9.23 9.72
C PHE A 20 -4.38 -10.12 8.47
N GLU A 21 -3.42 -9.98 7.56
CA GLU A 21 -3.27 -10.86 6.39
C GLU A 21 -2.96 -12.30 6.82
N MET A 22 -1.98 -12.48 7.69
CA MET A 22 -1.57 -13.79 8.21
C MET A 22 -2.72 -14.52 8.91
N CYS A 23 -3.52 -13.80 9.70
CA CYS A 23 -4.67 -14.33 10.43
C CYS A 23 -5.97 -14.35 9.60
N LYS A 24 -5.92 -13.95 8.31
CA LYS A 24 -7.10 -13.89 7.43
C LYS A 24 -8.28 -13.14 8.07
N CYS A 25 -8.01 -11.99 8.66
CA CYS A 25 -9.01 -11.18 9.31
C CYS A 25 -10.15 -10.80 8.35
N PRO A 26 -11.41 -10.97 8.71
CA PRO A 26 -12.56 -10.65 7.85
C PRO A 26 -12.76 -9.13 7.69
N SER A 27 -12.35 -8.36 8.69
CA SER A 27 -12.37 -6.90 8.68
C SER A 27 -11.30 -6.34 9.62
N MET A 28 -11.06 -5.03 9.53
CA MET A 28 -10.05 -4.34 10.34
C MET A 28 -10.28 -4.56 11.84
N GLY A 29 -9.32 -5.19 12.51
CA GLY A 29 -9.36 -5.45 13.95
C GLY A 29 -10.23 -6.63 14.39
N GLU A 30 -10.84 -7.36 13.47
CA GLU A 30 -11.61 -8.58 13.74
C GLU A 30 -10.78 -9.83 13.50
N PHE A 31 -10.63 -10.68 14.51
CA PHE A 31 -10.00 -11.98 14.40
C PHE A 31 -11.03 -13.09 14.52
N THR A 32 -11.03 -14.04 13.60
CA THR A 32 -11.70 -15.32 13.84
C THR A 32 -10.79 -16.21 14.66
N ARG A 33 -11.37 -17.12 15.46
CA ARG A 33 -10.55 -18.07 16.23
C ARG A 33 -9.70 -18.95 15.30
N GLU A 34 -10.28 -19.44 14.23
CA GLU A 34 -9.60 -20.28 13.23
C GLU A 34 -8.43 -19.54 12.59
N GLY A 35 -8.67 -18.36 11.99
CA GLY A 35 -7.65 -17.56 11.33
C GLY A 35 -6.51 -17.16 12.29
N PHE A 36 -6.83 -16.82 13.54
CA PHE A 36 -5.84 -16.53 14.55
C PHE A 36 -4.96 -17.73 14.88
N VAL A 37 -5.56 -18.89 15.16
CA VAL A 37 -4.81 -20.09 15.50
C VAL A 37 -3.96 -20.56 14.32
N ASP A 38 -4.53 -20.61 13.12
CA ASP A 38 -3.82 -21.09 11.93
C ASP A 38 -2.70 -20.13 11.52
N GLY A 39 -2.93 -18.82 11.56
CA GLY A 39 -1.91 -17.84 11.25
C GLY A 39 -0.67 -17.97 12.16
N TRP A 40 -0.87 -18.00 13.47
CA TRP A 40 0.24 -18.15 14.40
C TRP A 40 0.90 -19.55 14.37
N LYS A 41 0.11 -20.59 14.06
CA LYS A 41 0.63 -21.94 13.86
C LYS A 41 1.56 -22.03 12.66
N MET A 42 1.21 -21.41 11.53
CA MET A 42 2.04 -21.36 10.32
C MET A 42 3.39 -20.70 10.55
N THR A 43 3.48 -19.76 11.47
CA THR A 43 4.73 -19.07 11.83
C THR A 43 5.47 -19.72 13.00
N HIS A 44 4.97 -20.84 13.53
CA HIS A 44 5.49 -21.53 14.71
C HIS A 44 5.58 -20.64 15.97
N CYS A 45 4.70 -19.64 16.07
CA CYS A 45 4.65 -18.69 17.18
C CYS A 45 3.48 -19.05 18.13
N ASP A 46 3.77 -19.82 19.17
CA ASP A 46 2.81 -20.33 20.16
C ASP A 46 2.81 -19.56 21.49
N THR A 47 3.70 -18.59 21.63
CA THR A 47 3.82 -17.74 22.83
C THR A 47 3.95 -16.27 22.46
N LYS A 48 3.50 -15.38 23.36
CA LYS A 48 3.62 -13.93 23.13
C LYS A 48 5.06 -13.47 22.83
N PRO A 49 6.11 -13.92 23.50
CA PRO A 49 7.49 -13.56 23.14
C PRO A 49 7.86 -13.93 21.70
N LYS A 50 7.46 -15.13 21.24
CA LYS A 50 7.70 -15.54 19.84
C LYS A 50 6.87 -14.70 18.86
N MET A 51 5.63 -14.35 19.22
CA MET A 51 4.79 -13.46 18.42
C MET A 51 5.41 -12.07 18.30
N THR A 52 5.92 -11.49 19.40
CA THR A 52 6.66 -10.21 19.38
C THR A 52 7.92 -10.30 18.49
N GLN A 53 8.68 -11.40 18.59
CA GLN A 53 9.82 -11.63 17.71
C GLN A 53 9.41 -11.71 16.24
N HIS A 54 8.28 -12.33 15.91
CA HIS A 54 7.74 -12.37 14.56
C HIS A 54 7.31 -10.99 14.05
N VAL A 55 6.76 -10.13 14.92
CA VAL A 55 6.47 -8.72 14.59
C VAL A 55 7.75 -7.99 14.17
N GLN A 56 8.86 -8.18 14.89
CA GLN A 56 10.17 -7.58 14.52
C GLN A 56 10.66 -8.11 13.17
N TYR A 57 10.46 -9.41 12.91
CA TYR A 57 10.74 -9.99 11.60
C TYR A 57 9.92 -9.32 10.49
N LEU A 58 8.62 -9.13 10.68
CA LEU A 58 7.75 -8.45 9.71
C LEU A 58 8.21 -7.01 9.44
N ARG A 59 8.49 -6.22 10.48
CA ARG A 59 9.01 -4.85 10.35
C ARG A 59 10.30 -4.78 9.53
N SER A 60 11.18 -5.75 9.71
CA SER A 60 12.48 -5.78 9.02
C SER A 60 12.41 -6.28 7.59
N ASN A 61 11.42 -7.12 7.26
CA ASN A 61 11.37 -7.82 5.98
C ASN A 61 10.31 -7.27 5.01
N ILE A 62 9.18 -6.73 5.48
CA ILE A 62 8.14 -6.17 4.60
C ILE A 62 8.72 -5.17 3.58
N PRO A 63 9.57 -4.19 3.96
CA PRO A 63 10.10 -3.24 2.97
C PRO A 63 11.13 -3.84 2.02
N LYS A 64 11.68 -5.03 2.31
CA LYS A 64 12.77 -5.66 1.56
C LYS A 64 12.31 -6.84 0.70
N ASP A 65 11.20 -7.47 1.06
CA ASP A 65 10.64 -8.62 0.36
C ASP A 65 9.42 -8.19 -0.47
N PRO A 66 9.58 -8.08 -1.81
CA PRO A 66 8.49 -7.66 -2.70
C PRO A 66 7.25 -8.55 -2.64
N GLU A 67 7.42 -9.85 -2.46
CA GLU A 67 6.29 -10.80 -2.43
C GLU A 67 5.53 -10.70 -1.10
N LEU A 68 6.24 -10.56 0.01
CA LEU A 68 5.62 -10.31 1.32
C LEU A 68 4.84 -8.99 1.30
N PHE A 69 5.47 -7.90 0.82
CA PHE A 69 4.79 -6.60 0.70
C PHE A 69 3.55 -6.70 -0.20
N ARG A 70 3.67 -7.29 -1.39
CA ARG A 70 2.56 -7.44 -2.35
C ARG A 70 1.39 -8.20 -1.76
N ARG A 71 1.66 -9.26 -0.98
CA ARG A 71 0.63 -10.06 -0.32
C ARG A 71 -0.13 -9.22 0.72
N VAL A 72 0.58 -8.47 1.56
CA VAL A 72 0.00 -7.54 2.54
C VAL A 72 -0.79 -6.43 1.84
N TYR A 73 -0.20 -5.81 0.82
CA TYR A 73 -0.82 -4.74 0.03
C TYR A 73 -2.15 -5.18 -0.58
N ARG A 74 -2.16 -6.32 -1.27
CA ARG A 74 -3.38 -6.85 -1.89
C ARG A 74 -4.44 -7.20 -0.87
N PHE A 75 -4.06 -7.77 0.27
CA PHE A 75 -5.00 -8.12 1.33
C PHE A 75 -5.60 -6.86 2.01
N THR A 76 -4.88 -5.76 2.03
CA THR A 76 -5.38 -4.49 2.59
C THR A 76 -6.64 -3.99 1.89
N PHE A 77 -6.80 -4.26 0.60
CA PHE A 77 -7.98 -3.86 -0.16
C PHE A 77 -9.29 -4.47 0.41
N PRO A 78 -9.47 -5.80 0.45
CA PRO A 78 -10.68 -6.38 1.03
C PRO A 78 -10.84 -6.10 2.52
N LEU A 79 -9.74 -5.99 3.26
CA LEU A 79 -9.72 -5.69 4.68
C LEU A 79 -10.28 -4.29 5.00
N SER A 80 -10.01 -3.31 4.14
CA SER A 80 -10.38 -1.90 4.34
C SER A 80 -11.73 -1.53 3.73
N ARG A 81 -12.36 -2.43 2.96
CA ARG A 81 -13.67 -2.17 2.36
C ARG A 81 -14.76 -2.15 3.41
N MET A 82 -15.68 -1.21 3.26
CA MET A 82 -16.92 -1.24 4.02
C MET A 82 -17.79 -2.43 3.59
N GLN A 83 -18.50 -3.01 4.53
CA GLN A 83 -19.39 -4.15 4.28
C GLN A 83 -20.39 -3.81 3.16
N GLY A 84 -20.55 -4.71 2.20
CA GLY A 84 -21.42 -4.54 1.04
C GLY A 84 -20.87 -3.67 -0.10
N GLN A 85 -19.75 -3.00 0.07
CA GLN A 85 -19.11 -2.21 -0.98
C GLN A 85 -18.16 -3.06 -1.82
N ARG A 86 -18.08 -2.76 -3.14
CA ARG A 86 -17.13 -3.41 -4.06
C ARG A 86 -15.80 -2.67 -4.14
N ASN A 87 -15.85 -1.35 -3.95
CA ASN A 87 -14.70 -0.45 -4.08
C ASN A 87 -14.33 0.15 -2.72
N LEU A 88 -13.09 0.63 -2.59
CA LEU A 88 -12.67 1.50 -1.50
C LEU A 88 -13.13 2.93 -1.77
N GLN A 89 -13.61 3.63 -0.75
CA GLN A 89 -13.73 5.08 -0.82
C GLN A 89 -12.33 5.69 -0.94
N PHE A 90 -12.25 6.81 -1.68
CA PHE A 90 -10.96 7.45 -1.95
C PHE A 90 -10.19 7.78 -0.67
N GLU A 91 -10.87 8.33 0.34
CA GLU A 91 -10.25 8.71 1.61
C GLU A 91 -9.59 7.50 2.31
N ILE A 92 -10.27 6.35 2.30
CA ILE A 92 -9.73 5.11 2.87
C ILE A 92 -8.53 4.65 2.04
N ALA A 93 -8.63 4.64 0.72
CA ALA A 93 -7.54 4.24 -0.16
C ALA A 93 -6.31 5.14 0.02
N ALA A 94 -6.52 6.46 0.10
CA ALA A 94 -5.45 7.43 0.30
C ALA A 94 -4.70 7.21 1.63
N GLU A 95 -5.42 6.97 2.74
CA GLU A 95 -4.79 6.69 4.02
C GLU A 95 -4.01 5.36 4.00
N GLN A 96 -4.53 4.32 3.33
CA GLN A 96 -3.80 3.07 3.18
C GLN A 96 -2.55 3.23 2.29
N TRP A 97 -2.61 4.01 1.22
CA TRP A 97 -1.43 4.30 0.40
C TRP A 97 -0.37 5.10 1.18
N LYS A 98 -0.78 6.10 1.98
CA LYS A 98 0.14 6.83 2.85
C LYS A 98 0.83 5.90 3.85
N LEU A 99 0.11 4.93 4.41
CA LEU A 99 0.69 3.94 5.31
C LEU A 99 1.65 2.99 4.58
N LEU A 100 1.21 2.42 3.45
CA LEU A 100 1.93 1.36 2.73
C LEU A 100 3.13 1.90 1.94
N PHE A 101 3.07 3.15 1.46
CA PHE A 101 4.10 3.74 0.60
C PHE A 101 4.99 4.77 1.30
N THR A 102 5.13 4.68 2.63
CA THR A 102 6.10 5.46 3.42
C THR A 102 6.95 4.54 4.30
N ALA A 103 8.20 4.95 4.56
CA ALA A 103 9.15 4.13 5.32
C ALA A 103 8.94 4.20 6.83
N ASP A 104 8.49 5.32 7.35
CA ASP A 104 8.34 5.59 8.79
C ASP A 104 7.33 4.68 9.50
N ARG A 105 6.41 4.09 8.74
CA ARG A 105 5.40 3.13 9.21
C ARG A 105 5.68 1.68 8.77
N GLY A 106 6.88 1.41 8.23
CA GLY A 106 7.32 0.08 7.81
C GLY A 106 6.85 -0.32 6.42
N GLY A 107 6.44 0.64 5.59
CA GLY A 107 6.08 0.44 4.19
C GLY A 107 7.25 0.60 3.23
N VAL A 108 6.97 0.57 1.95
CA VAL A 108 7.91 0.80 0.85
C VAL A 108 7.79 2.25 0.38
N PRO A 109 8.80 3.12 0.56
CA PRO A 109 8.68 4.51 0.17
C PRO A 109 8.52 4.64 -1.34
N TRP A 110 7.50 5.40 -1.76
CA TRP A 110 7.29 5.70 -3.17
C TRP A 110 7.89 7.04 -3.58
N ASN A 111 8.02 8.01 -2.66
CA ASN A 111 8.69 9.26 -2.93
C ASN A 111 10.20 9.02 -3.10
N THR A 112 10.80 9.66 -4.11
CA THR A 112 12.24 9.66 -4.38
C THR A 112 12.83 11.03 -4.04
N ALA A 113 14.12 11.20 -4.25
CA ALA A 113 14.78 12.50 -4.08
C ALA A 113 14.35 13.51 -5.16
N THR A 114 13.88 13.03 -6.31
CA THR A 114 13.52 13.84 -7.48
C THR A 114 12.03 14.00 -7.67
N THR A 115 11.23 13.04 -7.23
CA THR A 115 9.79 13.00 -7.48
C THR A 115 9.00 12.58 -6.23
N ALA A 116 8.08 13.42 -5.81
CA ALA A 116 7.13 13.12 -4.72
C ALA A 116 5.93 12.32 -5.27
N TRP A 117 6.19 11.07 -5.68
CA TRP A 117 5.22 10.22 -6.39
C TRP A 117 3.90 10.01 -5.65
N LEU A 118 3.98 9.71 -4.35
CA LEU A 118 2.78 9.48 -3.54
C LEU A 118 1.92 10.74 -3.43
N ASP A 119 2.56 11.89 -3.25
CA ASP A 119 1.85 13.17 -3.13
C ASP A 119 1.20 13.54 -4.47
N LEU A 120 1.92 13.37 -5.59
CA LEU A 120 1.38 13.58 -6.93
C LEU A 120 0.21 12.64 -7.23
N TRP A 121 0.29 11.38 -6.80
CA TRP A 121 -0.78 10.41 -6.98
C TRP A 121 -2.06 10.81 -6.23
N ILE A 122 -1.92 11.20 -4.98
CA ILE A 122 -3.06 11.64 -4.16
C ILE A 122 -3.66 12.93 -4.73
N GLU A 123 -2.83 13.94 -5.04
CA GLU A 123 -3.27 15.21 -5.67
C GLU A 123 -4.03 14.96 -6.98
N PHE A 124 -3.50 14.10 -7.84
CA PHE A 124 -4.12 13.73 -9.10
C PHE A 124 -5.50 13.09 -8.91
N LEU A 125 -5.64 12.13 -7.99
CA LEU A 125 -6.93 11.50 -7.73
C LEU A 125 -7.94 12.46 -7.08
N GLU A 126 -7.48 13.39 -6.25
CA GLU A 126 -8.32 14.48 -5.72
C GLU A 126 -8.85 15.36 -6.84
N GLY A 127 -8.00 15.77 -7.77
CA GLY A 127 -8.37 16.54 -8.96
C GLY A 127 -9.36 15.81 -9.87
N ARG A 128 -9.37 14.49 -9.87
CA ARG A 128 -10.35 13.64 -10.58
C ARG A 128 -11.70 13.48 -9.84
N GLY A 129 -11.92 14.17 -8.74
CA GLY A 129 -13.15 14.16 -7.97
C GLY A 129 -13.26 12.99 -6.99
N LYS A 130 -12.15 12.50 -6.47
CA LYS A 130 -12.10 11.51 -5.37
C LYS A 130 -12.95 10.27 -5.63
N ARG A 131 -12.86 9.73 -6.84
CA ARG A 131 -13.65 8.56 -7.25
C ARG A 131 -13.27 7.33 -6.43
N PRO A 132 -14.23 6.44 -6.12
CA PRO A 132 -13.92 5.17 -5.45
C PRO A 132 -12.89 4.34 -6.23
N VAL A 133 -11.98 3.72 -5.50
CA VAL A 133 -10.89 2.89 -6.03
C VAL A 133 -11.37 1.45 -6.14
N ASN A 134 -11.35 0.89 -7.33
CA ASN A 134 -11.65 -0.50 -7.57
C ASN A 134 -10.43 -1.40 -7.33
N LYS A 135 -10.64 -2.71 -7.29
CA LYS A 135 -9.58 -3.68 -7.01
C LYS A 135 -8.46 -3.64 -8.06
N ASP A 136 -8.79 -3.48 -9.33
CA ASP A 136 -7.83 -3.44 -10.41
C ASP A 136 -6.91 -2.22 -10.29
N LEU A 137 -7.47 -1.02 -10.11
CA LEU A 137 -6.67 0.18 -9.87
C LEU A 137 -5.79 0.03 -8.62
N TRP A 138 -6.34 -0.54 -7.53
CA TRP A 138 -5.55 -0.80 -6.32
C TRP A 138 -4.34 -1.68 -6.63
N GLU A 139 -4.55 -2.85 -7.23
CA GLU A 139 -3.47 -3.80 -7.50
C GLU A 139 -2.45 -3.24 -8.51
N GLN A 140 -2.90 -2.53 -9.54
CA GLN A 140 -2.01 -1.95 -10.55
C GLN A 140 -1.23 -0.73 -10.03
N THR A 141 -1.72 -0.04 -9.01
CA THR A 141 -0.96 1.05 -8.36
C THR A 141 0.35 0.54 -7.74
N GLU A 142 0.36 -0.64 -7.12
CA GLU A 142 1.60 -1.24 -6.57
C GLU A 142 2.58 -1.60 -7.69
N VAL A 143 2.10 -2.15 -8.78
CA VAL A 143 2.94 -2.48 -9.95
C VAL A 143 3.51 -1.20 -10.56
N PHE A 144 2.69 -0.16 -10.70
CA PHE A 144 3.12 1.15 -11.20
C PHE A 144 4.17 1.78 -10.28
N MET A 145 3.94 1.75 -8.96
CA MET A 145 4.90 2.24 -7.97
C MET A 145 6.28 1.62 -8.16
N ARG A 146 6.38 0.29 -8.28
CA ARG A 146 7.67 -0.38 -8.48
C ARG A 146 8.34 0.04 -9.78
N LYS A 147 7.59 0.08 -10.87
CA LYS A 147 8.12 0.49 -12.19
C LYS A 147 8.60 1.94 -12.21
N SER A 148 7.88 2.84 -11.54
CA SER A 148 8.29 4.25 -11.45
C SER A 148 9.53 4.45 -10.58
N LEU A 149 9.79 3.57 -9.60
CA LEU A 149 11.04 3.57 -8.82
C LEU A 149 12.23 3.01 -9.61
N GLU A 150 12.00 2.10 -10.55
CA GLU A 150 13.04 1.55 -11.44
C GLU A 150 13.43 2.55 -12.53
N ASP A 151 12.46 3.27 -13.11
CA ASP A 151 12.65 4.25 -14.15
C ASP A 151 11.56 5.34 -14.08
N GLU A 152 11.95 6.51 -13.59
CA GLU A 152 11.06 7.67 -13.40
C GLU A 152 10.64 8.33 -14.71
N ASP A 153 11.34 8.08 -15.83
CA ASP A 153 11.09 8.70 -17.13
C ASP A 153 10.05 7.95 -17.97
N PHE A 154 9.46 6.88 -17.40
CA PHE A 154 8.42 6.08 -18.05
C PHE A 154 8.86 5.36 -19.34
N GLY A 155 10.14 4.96 -19.47
CA GLY A 155 10.60 4.17 -20.61
C GLY A 155 9.92 2.80 -20.75
N TRP A 156 9.37 2.29 -19.65
CA TRP A 156 8.60 1.04 -19.56
C TRP A 156 7.11 1.21 -19.90
N TRP A 157 6.60 2.45 -19.95
CA TRP A 157 5.17 2.71 -20.18
C TRP A 157 4.87 2.82 -21.67
N SER A 158 3.74 2.23 -22.08
CA SER A 158 3.20 2.34 -23.45
C SER A 158 1.71 2.67 -23.36
N ALA A 159 1.25 3.55 -24.26
CA ALA A 159 -0.17 3.91 -24.39
C ALA A 159 -1.06 2.71 -24.78
N ASP A 160 -0.47 1.69 -25.44
CA ASP A 160 -1.17 0.45 -25.79
C ASP A 160 -1.10 -0.60 -24.66
N GLY A 161 -0.51 -0.26 -23.52
CA GLY A 161 -0.44 -1.11 -22.33
C GLY A 161 -1.81 -1.31 -21.71
N ALA A 162 -2.04 -2.47 -21.11
CA ALA A 162 -3.30 -2.80 -20.43
C ALA A 162 -3.36 -2.19 -19.01
N TRP A 163 -3.13 -0.89 -18.88
CA TRP A 163 -3.22 -0.18 -17.61
C TRP A 163 -4.65 0.31 -17.34
N PRO A 164 -5.07 0.41 -16.05
CA PRO A 164 -6.27 1.19 -15.72
C PRO A 164 -6.15 2.62 -16.23
N GLY A 165 -7.20 3.14 -16.89
CA GLY A 165 -7.17 4.48 -17.49
C GLY A 165 -6.78 5.62 -16.53
N ALA A 166 -6.96 5.42 -15.21
CA ALA A 166 -6.48 6.38 -14.22
C ALA A 166 -4.95 6.44 -14.15
N LEU A 167 -4.24 5.33 -14.39
CA LEU A 167 -2.77 5.31 -14.43
C LEU A 167 -2.23 5.90 -15.74
N ASP A 168 -2.90 5.66 -16.87
CA ASP A 168 -2.56 6.32 -18.13
C ASP A 168 -2.69 7.84 -18.04
N ASP A 169 -3.79 8.31 -17.46
CA ASP A 169 -4.02 9.73 -17.23
C ASP A 169 -2.99 10.32 -16.22
N PHE A 170 -2.58 9.52 -15.22
CA PHE A 170 -1.56 9.94 -14.25
C PHE A 170 -0.20 10.14 -14.90
N VAL A 171 0.21 9.27 -15.81
CA VAL A 171 1.46 9.47 -16.60
C VAL A 171 1.41 10.79 -17.35
N GLY A 172 0.29 11.09 -18.02
CA GLY A 172 0.08 12.38 -18.69
C GLY A 172 0.18 13.58 -17.74
N TYR A 173 -0.43 13.46 -16.56
CA TYR A 173 -0.40 14.47 -15.51
C TYR A 173 1.04 14.75 -15.01
N VAL A 174 1.81 13.71 -14.70
CA VAL A 174 3.22 13.85 -14.25
C VAL A 174 4.10 14.49 -15.34
N LYS A 175 3.96 14.03 -16.59
CA LYS A 175 4.70 14.61 -17.74
C LYS A 175 4.35 16.10 -17.93
N GLY A 176 3.08 16.47 -17.80
CA GLY A 176 2.64 17.86 -17.86
C GLY A 176 3.23 18.73 -16.75
N LYS A 177 3.24 18.24 -15.51
CA LYS A 177 3.86 18.96 -14.38
C LYS A 177 5.37 19.18 -14.57
N ARG A 178 6.08 18.18 -15.09
CA ARG A 178 7.54 18.29 -15.37
C ARG A 178 7.84 19.28 -16.50
N GLY A 179 7.02 19.32 -17.55
CA GLY A 179 7.16 20.28 -18.66
C GLY A 179 6.98 21.73 -18.20
N GLN A 180 5.99 21.99 -17.35
CA GLN A 180 5.77 23.33 -16.80
C GLN A 180 6.89 23.80 -15.84
N GLY A 181 7.53 22.88 -15.09
CA GLY A 181 8.66 23.18 -14.22
C GLY A 181 9.90 23.64 -14.98
N SER A 182 10.15 23.05 -16.17
CA SER A 182 11.31 23.43 -16.97
C SER A 182 11.17 24.79 -17.69
N GLU A 183 9.96 25.29 -17.91
CA GLU A 183 9.72 26.61 -18.51
C GLU A 183 9.90 27.74 -17.50
N MET A 184 9.73 27.49 -16.20
CA MET A 184 9.89 28.52 -15.16
C MET A 184 11.34 28.72 -14.68
N GLU A 185 12.26 27.80 -15.01
CA GLU A 185 13.69 27.94 -14.67
C GLU A 185 14.51 28.70 -15.75
N VAL A 186 13.89 29.18 -16.82
CA VAL A 186 14.57 29.82 -17.97
C VAL A 186 14.29 31.34 -18.05
N GLU A 187 13.63 31.94 -17.04
CA GLU A 187 13.45 33.41 -16.94
C GLU A 187 14.43 34.04 -15.90
#